data_b8ca3a6ca92e3451763449e5626b2366
#
_entry.id   b8ca3a6ca92e3451763449e5626b2366
#
_cell.length_a   1.000
_cell.length_b   1.000
_cell.length_c   1.000
_cell.angle_alpha   90.00
_cell.angle_beta   90.00
_cell.angle_gamma   90.00
#
_symmetry.space_group_name_H-M   'P 1'
#
loop_
_entity.id
_entity.type
_entity.pdbx_description
1 polymer ?
#
loop_
_entity_poly.entity_id
_entity_poly.type
_entity_poly.pdbx_seq_one_letter_code
_entity_poly.pdbx_strand_id
1 'polypeptide(L)'
;MEFKDYYDILGVKPDASEAEIKSAYRKLARKYHPDKNKDTGAEEKFKAINEANEVLKDAEKRRSYDQVRAGGYRQGEQFRPPPGWHGHEQGFGDTGDGDFSDFFESLFGRGAAAGQRGGHPRPRRGHDIQAQVQIDLQTAFDGGQTRLSMHDPATGERVLQVKIPAGIKPGQVIRLSGQGQQGMAGGPNGDLLLEVGVRDDARFRLDGRNVVHVLPITPWEAALGATIAVPTLAGTVDMRIPAGSQSGRKLRLKGRGMPGTHPGDQLVELSIRAPVADSDDQRAAYEALREQFADYDPRG
;
A
#
# COMPACT_ATOMS: atom_id res chain seq x y z
N MET A 1 37.63 -18.88 8.55
CA MET A 1 37.16 -17.50 8.74
C MET A 1 38.19 -16.70 9.50
N GLU A 2 38.18 -15.37 9.34
CA GLU A 2 39.13 -14.48 10.02
C GLU A 2 38.50 -13.90 11.28
N PHE A 3 39.32 -13.85 12.36
CA PHE A 3 38.90 -13.22 13.62
C PHE A 3 38.78 -11.71 13.44
N LYS A 4 37.66 -11.15 13.93
CA LYS A 4 37.41 -9.70 13.92
C LYS A 4 37.44 -9.16 15.34
N ASP A 5 38.34 -8.20 15.63
CA ASP A 5 38.31 -7.49 16.89
C ASP A 5 37.28 -6.35 16.86
N TYR A 6 36.14 -6.58 17.47
CA TYR A 6 35.02 -5.62 17.50
C TYR A 6 35.33 -4.36 18.30
N TYR A 7 36.24 -4.43 19.26
CA TYR A 7 36.68 -3.24 19.99
C TYR A 7 37.55 -2.35 19.10
N ASP A 8 38.46 -2.96 18.34
CA ASP A 8 39.30 -2.24 17.37
C ASP A 8 38.45 -1.65 16.23
N ILE A 9 37.46 -2.37 15.75
CA ILE A 9 36.53 -1.88 14.71
C ILE A 9 35.78 -0.62 15.18
N LEU A 10 35.34 -0.58 16.43
CA LEU A 10 34.68 0.61 17.00
C LEU A 10 35.68 1.66 17.52
N GLY A 11 36.98 1.32 17.60
CA GLY A 11 38.01 2.20 18.15
C GLY A 11 37.87 2.49 19.64
N VAL A 12 37.42 1.50 20.42
CA VAL A 12 37.21 1.58 21.86
C VAL A 12 38.07 0.55 22.59
N LYS A 13 38.33 0.76 23.87
CA LYS A 13 39.06 -0.22 24.68
C LYS A 13 38.15 -1.38 25.10
N PRO A 14 38.70 -2.56 25.41
CA PRO A 14 37.94 -3.72 25.88
C PRO A 14 37.17 -3.49 27.18
N ASP A 15 37.59 -2.55 28.00
CA ASP A 15 36.95 -2.13 29.25
C ASP A 15 35.93 -1.00 29.06
N ALA A 16 35.68 -0.58 27.81
CA ALA A 16 34.73 0.51 27.50
C ALA A 16 33.32 0.21 28.02
N SER A 17 32.71 1.25 28.56
CA SER A 17 31.32 1.23 29.01
C SER A 17 30.34 1.13 27.81
N GLU A 18 29.11 0.69 28.07
CA GLU A 18 28.04 0.65 27.06
C GLU A 18 27.81 2.03 26.42
N ALA A 19 27.90 3.10 27.22
CA ALA A 19 27.75 4.47 26.73
C ALA A 19 28.83 4.88 25.72
N GLU A 20 30.07 4.47 25.99
CA GLU A 20 31.24 4.71 25.11
C GLU A 20 31.10 3.92 23.79
N ILE A 21 30.72 2.65 23.86
CA ILE A 21 30.47 1.79 22.72
C ILE A 21 29.36 2.42 21.81
N LYS A 22 28.25 2.82 22.41
CA LYS A 22 27.12 3.48 21.71
C LYS A 22 27.52 4.82 21.07
N SER A 23 28.38 5.60 21.76
CA SER A 23 28.91 6.87 21.24
C SER A 23 29.82 6.65 20.03
N ALA A 24 30.76 5.70 20.13
CA ALA A 24 31.68 5.33 19.07
C ALA A 24 30.92 4.82 17.84
N TYR A 25 29.98 3.92 18.04
CA TYR A 25 29.10 3.43 16.97
C TYR A 25 28.39 4.57 16.22
N ARG A 26 27.72 5.48 16.94
CA ARG A 26 27.01 6.60 16.30
C ARG A 26 27.93 7.49 15.45
N LYS A 27 29.15 7.73 15.92
CA LYS A 27 30.14 8.52 15.21
C LYS A 27 30.58 7.83 13.92
N LEU A 28 30.89 6.53 13.99
CA LEU A 28 31.36 5.75 12.85
C LEU A 28 30.24 5.46 11.85
N ALA A 29 29.03 5.14 12.32
CA ALA A 29 27.85 4.91 11.47
C ALA A 29 27.49 6.16 10.64
N ARG A 30 27.60 7.36 11.22
CA ARG A 30 27.41 8.63 10.47
C ARG A 30 28.52 8.86 9.42
N LYS A 31 29.74 8.46 9.72
CA LYS A 31 30.90 8.66 8.84
C LYS A 31 30.86 7.72 7.63
N TYR A 32 30.44 6.47 7.83
CA TYR A 32 30.44 5.43 6.80
C TYR A 32 29.04 5.08 6.27
N HIS A 33 28.05 5.93 6.52
CA HIS A 33 26.69 5.73 6.01
C HIS A 33 26.67 5.71 4.47
N PRO A 34 26.02 4.71 3.82
CA PRO A 34 26.04 4.56 2.36
C PRO A 34 25.48 5.77 1.61
N ASP A 35 24.54 6.50 2.21
CA ASP A 35 23.98 7.73 1.61
C ASP A 35 24.94 8.92 1.64
N LYS A 36 25.93 8.91 2.54
CA LYS A 36 26.84 10.03 2.77
C LYS A 36 28.27 9.77 2.35
N ASN A 37 28.65 8.52 2.27
CA ASN A 37 30.01 8.10 1.92
C ASN A 37 29.96 7.07 0.79
N LYS A 38 30.46 7.47 -0.38
CA LYS A 38 30.56 6.63 -1.59
C LYS A 38 31.98 6.09 -1.83
N ASP A 39 32.86 6.20 -0.84
CA ASP A 39 34.21 5.69 -0.96
C ASP A 39 34.24 4.18 -1.10
N THR A 40 35.17 3.67 -1.90
CA THR A 40 35.42 2.23 -2.05
C THR A 40 35.73 1.62 -0.67
N GLY A 41 34.93 0.63 -0.23
CA GLY A 41 35.08 -0.02 1.08
C GLY A 41 34.32 0.65 2.25
N ALA A 42 33.57 1.74 2.00
CA ALA A 42 32.73 2.35 3.04
C ALA A 42 31.60 1.43 3.47
N GLU A 43 31.03 0.68 2.56
CA GLU A 43 29.96 -0.29 2.81
C GLU A 43 30.44 -1.45 3.68
N GLU A 44 31.62 -2.02 3.38
CA GLU A 44 32.24 -3.09 4.19
C GLU A 44 32.55 -2.63 5.61
N LYS A 45 33.05 -1.40 5.75
CA LYS A 45 33.29 -0.79 7.06
C LYS A 45 31.99 -0.55 7.82
N PHE A 46 30.94 -0.11 7.13
CA PHE A 46 29.64 0.08 7.74
C PHE A 46 29.03 -1.23 8.23
N LYS A 47 29.15 -2.32 7.43
CA LYS A 47 28.73 -3.68 7.83
C LYS A 47 29.50 -4.13 9.08
N ALA A 48 30.82 -3.97 9.09
CA ALA A 48 31.67 -4.36 10.23
C ALA A 48 31.35 -3.56 11.51
N ILE A 49 31.05 -2.26 11.39
CA ILE A 49 30.64 -1.39 12.50
C ILE A 49 29.29 -1.81 13.09
N ASN A 50 28.32 -2.15 12.23
CA ASN A 50 27.02 -2.65 12.66
C ASN A 50 27.14 -3.99 13.40
N GLU A 51 27.93 -4.91 12.86
CA GLU A 51 28.24 -6.21 13.45
C GLU A 51 28.91 -6.05 14.84
N ALA A 52 29.93 -5.20 14.95
CA ALA A 52 30.58 -4.91 16.20
C ALA A 52 29.63 -4.32 17.26
N ASN A 53 28.79 -3.38 16.87
CA ASN A 53 27.79 -2.82 17.78
C ASN A 53 26.75 -3.85 18.21
N GLU A 54 26.31 -4.73 17.31
CA GLU A 54 25.32 -5.77 17.61
C GLU A 54 25.82 -6.71 18.71
N VAL A 55 27.09 -7.05 18.69
CA VAL A 55 27.74 -7.91 19.71
C VAL A 55 28.01 -7.16 21.01
N LEU A 56 28.59 -5.97 20.92
CA LEU A 56 29.07 -5.26 22.10
C LEU A 56 28.03 -4.48 22.89
N LYS A 57 26.86 -4.20 22.27
CA LYS A 57 25.72 -3.54 22.97
C LYS A 57 24.97 -4.47 23.93
N ASP A 58 25.04 -5.78 23.70
CA ASP A 58 24.37 -6.80 24.50
C ASP A 58 25.35 -7.44 25.47
N ALA A 59 25.05 -7.42 26.76
CA ALA A 59 25.95 -7.89 27.80
C ALA A 59 26.27 -9.38 27.70
N GLU A 60 25.33 -10.21 27.21
CA GLU A 60 25.56 -11.65 27.09
C GLU A 60 26.39 -11.97 25.86
N LYS A 61 26.13 -11.34 24.72
CA LYS A 61 26.92 -11.46 23.50
C LYS A 61 28.35 -10.97 23.73
N ARG A 62 28.49 -9.83 24.40
CA ARG A 62 29.78 -9.27 24.75
C ARG A 62 30.60 -10.24 25.61
N ARG A 63 29.99 -10.86 26.64
CA ARG A 63 30.71 -11.86 27.48
C ARG A 63 31.15 -13.06 26.66
N SER A 64 30.28 -13.59 25.79
CA SER A 64 30.62 -14.71 24.93
C SER A 64 31.77 -14.37 23.97
N TYR A 65 31.73 -13.17 23.38
CA TYR A 65 32.77 -12.66 22.52
C TYR A 65 34.10 -12.45 23.29
N ASP A 66 34.04 -11.88 24.50
CA ASP A 66 35.21 -11.66 25.35
C ASP A 66 35.91 -12.98 25.74
N GLN A 67 35.16 -14.07 25.95
CA GLN A 67 35.72 -15.40 26.17
C GLN A 67 36.51 -15.90 24.94
N VAL A 68 36.01 -15.68 23.74
CA VAL A 68 36.70 -16.03 22.49
C VAL A 68 37.96 -15.18 22.35
N ARG A 69 37.86 -13.88 22.59
CA ARG A 69 38.97 -12.94 22.52
C ARG A 69 40.08 -13.25 23.53
N ALA A 70 39.70 -13.71 24.72
CA ALA A 70 40.66 -14.16 25.75
C ALA A 70 41.52 -15.39 25.32
N GLY A 71 41.08 -16.11 24.28
CA GLY A 71 41.86 -17.16 23.64
C GLY A 71 43.10 -16.69 22.85
N GLY A 72 43.35 -15.37 22.80
CA GLY A 72 44.59 -14.79 22.26
C GLY A 72 44.57 -14.51 20.76
N TYR A 73 43.42 -14.57 20.10
CA TYR A 73 43.28 -14.28 18.66
C TYR A 73 43.51 -12.79 18.34
N ARG A 74 44.19 -12.53 17.23
CA ARG A 74 44.43 -11.17 16.71
C ARG A 74 43.60 -10.91 15.47
N GLN A 75 43.32 -9.65 15.18
CA GLN A 75 42.61 -9.20 13.98
C GLN A 75 43.19 -9.86 12.71
N GLY A 76 42.36 -10.53 11.92
CA GLY A 76 42.75 -11.20 10.68
C GLY A 76 43.32 -12.62 10.84
N GLU A 77 43.51 -13.13 12.05
CA GLU A 77 43.97 -14.51 12.26
C GLU A 77 42.86 -15.53 11.92
N GLN A 78 43.28 -16.72 11.44
CA GLN A 78 42.35 -17.80 11.17
C GLN A 78 41.71 -18.30 12.47
N PHE A 79 40.42 -18.03 12.60
CA PHE A 79 39.63 -18.49 13.73
C PHE A 79 38.93 -19.82 13.44
N ARG A 80 39.01 -20.75 14.38
CA ARG A 80 38.23 -21.99 14.43
C ARG A 80 37.55 -22.08 15.79
N PRO A 81 36.21 -22.20 15.83
CA PRO A 81 35.52 -22.36 17.11
C PRO A 81 36.07 -23.56 17.87
N PRO A 82 36.25 -23.47 19.19
CA PRO A 82 36.68 -24.62 20.03
C PRO A 82 35.63 -25.75 19.91
N PRO A 83 36.09 -27.04 19.99
CA PRO A 83 35.14 -28.17 20.06
C PRO A 83 34.26 -28.02 21.29
N GLY A 84 32.95 -28.02 21.07
CA GLY A 84 31.96 -27.81 22.15
C GLY A 84 31.44 -26.36 22.29
N TRP A 85 31.83 -25.45 21.43
CA TRP A 85 31.23 -24.11 21.40
C TRP A 85 29.82 -24.19 20.93
N HIS A 86 28.88 -24.11 21.86
CA HIS A 86 27.46 -23.94 21.58
C HIS A 86 27.18 -22.45 21.59
N GLY A 87 27.06 -21.84 20.42
CA GLY A 87 26.56 -20.47 20.30
C GLY A 87 25.23 -20.37 21.07
N HIS A 88 25.02 -19.27 21.76
CA HIS A 88 23.91 -19.06 22.71
C HIS A 88 22.55 -19.46 22.08
N GLU A 89 21.82 -20.33 22.79
CA GLU A 89 20.55 -20.96 22.34
C GLU A 89 19.35 -20.03 22.27
N GLN A 90 19.50 -18.75 22.62
CA GLN A 90 18.43 -17.77 22.49
C GLN A 90 18.44 -17.20 21.08
N GLY A 91 17.50 -17.72 20.28
CA GLY A 91 17.29 -17.32 18.90
C GLY A 91 17.14 -15.83 18.75
N PHE A 92 17.98 -15.26 17.88
CA PHE A 92 17.86 -13.90 17.42
C PHE A 92 16.51 -13.70 16.75
N GLY A 93 15.73 -12.77 17.30
CA GLY A 93 14.61 -12.19 16.58
C GLY A 93 15.13 -11.61 15.26
N ASP A 94 14.31 -11.80 14.25
CA ASP A 94 14.42 -11.27 12.90
C ASP A 94 14.74 -9.76 12.91
N THR A 95 16.04 -9.44 13.02
CA THR A 95 16.53 -8.10 12.69
C THR A 95 17.01 -8.16 11.25
N GLY A 96 16.09 -7.77 10.37
CA GLY A 96 16.13 -7.64 8.93
C GLY A 96 17.50 -7.67 8.27
N ASP A 97 17.57 -8.47 7.22
CA ASP A 97 18.45 -8.39 6.03
C ASP A 97 19.84 -7.73 6.25
N GLY A 98 20.57 -8.19 7.27
CA GLY A 98 21.95 -7.80 7.54
C GLY A 98 22.87 -8.91 7.07
N ASP A 99 23.60 -8.66 5.99
CA ASP A 99 24.67 -9.50 5.46
C ASP A 99 25.82 -9.51 6.50
N PHE A 100 25.68 -10.36 7.56
CA PHE A 100 26.67 -10.53 8.61
C PHE A 100 27.81 -11.42 8.12
N SER A 101 29.03 -11.22 8.67
CA SER A 101 30.16 -12.02 8.26
C SER A 101 30.11 -13.46 8.77
N ASP A 102 30.82 -14.37 8.08
CA ASP A 102 30.96 -15.78 8.48
C ASP A 102 31.46 -15.93 9.93
N PHE A 103 32.27 -14.96 10.42
CA PHE A 103 32.75 -14.93 11.80
C PHE A 103 31.59 -14.70 12.79
N PHE A 104 30.75 -13.73 12.52
CA PHE A 104 29.56 -13.47 13.34
C PHE A 104 28.61 -14.66 13.33
N GLU A 105 28.33 -15.21 12.13
CA GLU A 105 27.45 -16.37 11.98
C GLU A 105 27.99 -17.61 12.71
N SER A 106 29.32 -17.79 12.77
CA SER A 106 29.93 -18.90 13.49
C SER A 106 29.84 -18.78 15.02
N LEU A 107 29.83 -17.54 15.53
CA LEU A 107 29.75 -17.27 16.98
C LEU A 107 28.32 -17.15 17.47
N PHE A 108 27.45 -16.53 16.69
CA PHE A 108 26.11 -16.12 17.08
C PHE A 108 25.03 -16.58 16.11
N GLY A 109 25.39 -17.03 14.88
CA GLY A 109 24.49 -17.64 13.94
C GLY A 109 24.03 -19.01 14.42
N ARG A 110 22.96 -19.51 13.84
CA ARG A 110 22.45 -20.85 14.08
C ARG A 110 23.58 -21.85 13.82
N GLY A 111 24.12 -22.45 14.86
CA GLY A 111 25.07 -23.53 14.74
C GLY A 111 24.55 -24.56 13.74
N ALA A 112 25.31 -24.76 12.67
CA ALA A 112 25.16 -25.90 11.79
C ALA A 112 25.53 -27.17 12.58
N ALA A 113 24.68 -27.59 13.49
CA ALA A 113 24.67 -28.94 14.00
C ALA A 113 23.91 -29.78 12.98
N ALA A 114 24.63 -30.34 12.03
CA ALA A 114 24.25 -31.61 11.43
C ALA A 114 24.15 -32.62 12.56
N GLY A 115 22.99 -32.70 13.18
CA GLY A 115 22.67 -33.60 14.30
C GLY A 115 21.15 -33.71 14.35
N GLN A 116 20.65 -34.73 13.69
CA GLN A 116 19.33 -35.28 13.71
C GLN A 116 18.77 -35.35 15.14
N ARG A 117 18.07 -34.28 15.57
CA ARG A 117 17.16 -34.34 16.71
C ARG A 117 15.90 -33.57 16.34
N GLY A 118 14.76 -34.26 16.40
CA GLY A 118 13.45 -33.73 16.09
C GLY A 118 13.12 -32.44 16.86
N GLY A 119 13.53 -31.32 16.33
CA GLY A 119 13.12 -30.02 16.80
C GLY A 119 11.69 -29.75 16.33
N HIS A 120 10.77 -29.48 17.23
CA HIS A 120 9.45 -28.98 16.85
C HIS A 120 9.62 -27.78 15.94
N PRO A 121 8.95 -27.75 14.79
CA PRO A 121 9.01 -26.63 13.87
C PRO A 121 8.58 -25.35 14.61
N ARG A 122 9.43 -24.31 14.56
CA ARG A 122 9.11 -23.04 15.22
C ARG A 122 7.92 -22.37 14.52
N PRO A 123 7.01 -21.76 15.28
CA PRO A 123 5.91 -21.01 14.70
C PRO A 123 6.42 -19.92 13.76
N ARG A 124 5.99 -19.94 12.49
CA ARG A 124 6.28 -18.90 11.50
C ARG A 124 4.99 -18.31 11.03
N ARG A 125 4.95 -16.96 10.96
CA ARG A 125 3.81 -16.24 10.37
C ARG A 125 3.67 -16.62 8.90
N GLY A 126 2.42 -16.79 8.45
CA GLY A 126 2.08 -16.98 7.05
C GLY A 126 2.34 -15.72 6.22
N HIS A 127 2.51 -15.88 4.91
CA HIS A 127 2.68 -14.74 4.01
C HIS A 127 1.37 -13.96 3.81
N ASP A 128 1.50 -12.67 3.59
CA ASP A 128 0.38 -11.82 3.19
C ASP A 128 -0.03 -12.15 1.76
N ILE A 129 -1.34 -12.07 1.48
CA ILE A 129 -1.92 -12.30 0.15
C ILE A 129 -2.44 -10.97 -0.39
N GLN A 130 -2.22 -10.72 -1.66
CA GLN A 130 -2.82 -9.60 -2.38
C GLN A 130 -3.94 -10.12 -3.29
N ALA A 131 -5.10 -9.45 -3.26
CA ALA A 131 -6.22 -9.75 -4.11
C ALA A 131 -6.92 -8.44 -4.55
N GLN A 132 -7.71 -8.54 -5.61
CA GLN A 132 -8.52 -7.42 -6.10
C GLN A 132 -10.00 -7.77 -6.01
N VAL A 133 -10.82 -6.77 -5.68
CA VAL A 133 -12.27 -6.88 -5.70
C VAL A 133 -12.86 -5.74 -6.54
N GLN A 134 -13.81 -6.08 -7.41
CA GLN A 134 -14.57 -5.10 -8.19
C GLN A 134 -15.95 -4.91 -7.57
N ILE A 135 -16.23 -3.69 -7.13
CA ILE A 135 -17.52 -3.29 -6.59
C ILE A 135 -18.23 -2.32 -7.56
N ASP A 136 -19.53 -2.19 -7.46
CA ASP A 136 -20.28 -1.16 -8.18
C ASP A 136 -20.13 0.22 -7.51
N LEU A 137 -20.43 1.27 -8.28
CA LEU A 137 -20.28 2.66 -7.83
C LEU A 137 -21.21 2.97 -6.65
N GLN A 138 -22.40 2.38 -6.59
CA GLN A 138 -23.34 2.58 -5.49
C GLN A 138 -22.80 1.99 -4.19
N THR A 139 -22.23 0.79 -4.24
CA THR A 139 -21.55 0.18 -3.08
C THR A 139 -20.33 1.01 -2.65
N ALA A 140 -19.59 1.59 -3.60
CA ALA A 140 -18.47 2.48 -3.27
C ALA A 140 -18.96 3.78 -2.59
N PHE A 141 -20.14 4.27 -2.95
CA PHE A 141 -20.76 5.46 -2.38
C PHE A 141 -21.33 5.21 -0.98
N ASP A 142 -22.22 4.22 -0.85
CA ASP A 142 -22.96 3.95 0.40
C ASP A 142 -22.14 3.17 1.42
N GLY A 143 -21.10 2.45 0.97
CA GLY A 143 -20.48 1.39 1.71
C GLY A 143 -21.35 0.14 1.74
N GLY A 144 -20.94 -0.86 2.50
CA GLY A 144 -21.71 -2.09 2.61
C GLY A 144 -20.87 -3.30 2.89
N GLN A 145 -21.37 -4.46 2.55
CA GLN A 145 -20.66 -5.73 2.64
C GLN A 145 -20.63 -6.41 1.27
N THR A 146 -19.46 -6.89 0.89
CA THR A 146 -19.29 -7.71 -0.31
C THR A 146 -18.78 -9.09 0.05
N ARG A 147 -19.08 -10.08 -0.77
CA ARG A 147 -18.58 -11.44 -0.62
C ARG A 147 -17.41 -11.64 -1.56
N LEU A 148 -16.29 -12.06 -1.02
CA LEU A 148 -15.09 -12.41 -1.78
C LEU A 148 -14.89 -13.92 -1.70
N SER A 149 -15.00 -14.62 -2.84
CA SER A 149 -14.62 -16.03 -2.95
C SER A 149 -13.16 -16.12 -3.30
N MET A 150 -12.39 -16.84 -2.50
CA MET A 150 -10.97 -17.10 -2.72
C MET A 150 -10.74 -18.59 -2.79
N HIS A 151 -9.89 -19.00 -3.70
CA HIS A 151 -9.42 -20.39 -3.75
C HIS A 151 -8.08 -20.48 -3.03
N ASP A 152 -8.04 -21.24 -1.96
CA ASP A 152 -6.81 -21.55 -1.23
C ASP A 152 -6.39 -22.98 -1.61
N PRO A 153 -5.17 -23.17 -2.13
CA PRO A 153 -4.70 -24.50 -2.51
C PRO A 153 -4.68 -25.53 -1.37
N ALA A 154 -4.59 -25.07 -0.12
CA ALA A 154 -4.52 -25.94 1.04
C ALA A 154 -5.88 -26.21 1.70
N THR A 155 -6.81 -25.23 1.66
CA THR A 155 -8.10 -25.30 2.39
C THR A 155 -9.33 -25.29 1.48
N GLY A 156 -9.14 -25.15 0.15
CA GLY A 156 -10.23 -25.13 -0.82
C GLY A 156 -10.88 -23.75 -0.98
N GLU A 157 -12.15 -23.72 -1.40
CA GLU A 157 -12.89 -22.46 -1.54
C GLU A 157 -13.25 -21.86 -0.18
N ARG A 158 -12.93 -20.57 -0.03
CA ARG A 158 -13.22 -19.80 1.17
C ARG A 158 -13.96 -18.52 0.78
N VAL A 159 -15.10 -18.27 1.42
CA VAL A 159 -15.90 -17.05 1.22
C VAL A 159 -15.69 -16.11 2.40
N LEU A 160 -15.19 -14.92 2.11
CA LEU A 160 -14.99 -13.86 3.08
C LEU A 160 -16.07 -12.79 2.92
N GLN A 161 -16.63 -12.32 4.02
CA GLN A 161 -17.46 -11.11 4.02
C GLN A 161 -16.56 -9.91 4.33
N VAL A 162 -16.48 -9.00 3.37
CA VAL A 162 -15.63 -7.81 3.48
C VAL A 162 -16.52 -6.58 3.66
N LYS A 163 -16.25 -5.83 4.72
CA LYS A 163 -16.92 -4.53 4.94
C LYS A 163 -16.22 -3.46 4.09
N ILE A 164 -16.99 -2.85 3.19
CA ILE A 164 -16.54 -1.73 2.35
C ILE A 164 -16.96 -0.43 3.04
N PRO A 165 -16.03 0.47 3.38
CA PRO A 165 -16.37 1.77 3.94
C PRO A 165 -17.01 2.68 2.88
N ALA A 166 -17.97 3.51 3.27
CA ALA A 166 -18.59 4.51 2.38
C ALA A 166 -17.55 5.50 1.87
N GLY A 167 -17.63 5.84 0.59
CA GLY A 167 -16.72 6.78 -0.06
C GLY A 167 -15.33 6.23 -0.35
N ILE A 168 -15.20 4.90 -0.44
CA ILE A 168 -13.94 4.23 -0.82
C ILE A 168 -13.53 4.66 -2.23
N LYS A 169 -12.22 4.83 -2.43
CA LYS A 169 -11.67 5.23 -3.73
C LYS A 169 -11.16 4.01 -4.51
N PRO A 170 -11.21 4.05 -5.84
CA PRO A 170 -10.52 3.07 -6.67
C PRO A 170 -9.02 3.01 -6.31
N GLY A 171 -8.46 1.80 -6.25
CA GLY A 171 -7.06 1.54 -5.85
C GLY A 171 -6.81 1.58 -4.35
N GLN A 172 -7.82 1.85 -3.52
CA GLN A 172 -7.65 1.82 -2.07
C GLN A 172 -7.55 0.37 -1.57
N VAL A 173 -6.61 0.12 -0.66
CA VAL A 173 -6.37 -1.21 -0.11
C VAL A 173 -7.06 -1.35 1.26
N ILE A 174 -7.83 -2.43 1.41
CA ILE A 174 -8.42 -2.87 2.68
C ILE A 174 -7.57 -4.02 3.22
N ARG A 175 -7.04 -3.88 4.43
CA ARG A 175 -6.31 -4.94 5.12
C ARG A 175 -7.25 -5.77 5.98
N LEU A 176 -7.28 -7.06 5.72
CA LEU A 176 -8.02 -8.05 6.49
C LEU A 176 -7.03 -8.91 7.28
N SER A 177 -6.90 -8.62 8.57
CA SER A 177 -5.91 -9.25 9.44
C SER A 177 -6.18 -10.75 9.59
N GLY A 178 -5.10 -11.55 9.49
CA GLY A 178 -5.15 -13.00 9.64
C GLY A 178 -5.87 -13.77 8.53
N GLN A 179 -6.16 -13.09 7.40
CA GLN A 179 -6.85 -13.67 6.25
C GLN A 179 -5.91 -14.03 5.08
N GLY A 180 -4.59 -13.94 5.29
CA GLY A 180 -3.55 -14.38 4.36
C GLY A 180 -3.27 -15.87 4.44
N GLN A 181 -2.05 -16.28 4.04
CA GLN A 181 -1.63 -17.69 4.12
C GLN A 181 -1.54 -18.18 5.55
N GLN A 182 -1.79 -19.47 5.73
CA GLN A 182 -1.69 -20.11 7.04
C GLN A 182 -0.24 -20.08 7.53
N GLY A 183 -0.07 -19.76 8.82
CA GLY A 183 1.21 -19.84 9.49
C GLY A 183 1.68 -21.29 9.67
N MET A 184 2.98 -21.50 9.67
CA MET A 184 3.58 -22.81 9.89
C MET A 184 3.79 -23.07 11.38
N ALA A 185 3.68 -24.35 11.79
CA ALA A 185 3.94 -24.81 13.15
C ALA A 185 3.16 -24.05 14.25
N GLY A 186 1.90 -23.69 13.97
CA GLY A 186 1.07 -22.92 14.91
C GLY A 186 1.35 -21.42 14.93
N GLY A 187 2.11 -20.90 13.96
CA GLY A 187 2.32 -19.45 13.77
C GLY A 187 1.03 -18.76 13.31
N PRO A 188 0.89 -17.44 13.50
CA PRO A 188 -0.25 -16.68 13.05
C PRO A 188 -0.33 -16.64 11.52
N ASN A 189 -1.53 -16.53 10.98
CA ASN A 189 -1.72 -16.32 9.54
C ASN A 189 -1.19 -14.95 9.11
N GLY A 190 -0.86 -14.82 7.81
CA GLY A 190 -0.62 -13.53 7.16
C GLY A 190 -1.91 -12.71 7.03
N ASP A 191 -1.85 -11.57 6.41
CA ASP A 191 -2.99 -10.70 6.14
C ASP A 191 -3.40 -10.79 4.67
N LEU A 192 -4.66 -10.45 4.39
CA LEU A 192 -5.14 -10.24 3.03
C LEU A 192 -5.19 -8.73 2.76
N LEU A 193 -4.45 -8.29 1.74
CA LEU A 193 -4.44 -6.93 1.22
C LEU A 193 -5.36 -6.89 0.00
N LEU A 194 -6.54 -6.30 0.17
CA LEU A 194 -7.60 -6.29 -0.83
C LEU A 194 -7.66 -4.92 -1.51
N GLU A 195 -7.20 -4.84 -2.74
CA GLU A 195 -7.32 -3.65 -3.57
C GLU A 195 -8.72 -3.54 -4.15
N VAL A 196 -9.36 -2.38 -3.95
CA VAL A 196 -10.73 -2.15 -4.40
C VAL A 196 -10.74 -1.44 -5.75
N GLY A 197 -11.30 -2.10 -6.77
CA GLY A 197 -11.68 -1.50 -8.04
C GLY A 197 -13.15 -1.09 -8.02
N VAL A 198 -13.51 -0.04 -8.74
CA VAL A 198 -14.90 0.38 -8.94
C VAL A 198 -15.24 0.18 -10.40
N ARG A 199 -16.30 -0.59 -10.67
CA ARG A 199 -16.81 -0.83 -12.03
C ARG A 199 -17.43 0.44 -12.60
N ASP A 200 -17.28 0.61 -13.90
CA ASP A 200 -17.98 1.66 -14.64
C ASP A 200 -19.50 1.51 -14.47
N ASP A 201 -20.18 2.63 -14.28
CA ASP A 201 -21.64 2.72 -14.23
C ASP A 201 -22.14 3.36 -15.53
N ALA A 202 -23.29 2.88 -16.04
CA ALA A 202 -23.85 3.37 -17.29
C ALA A 202 -24.32 4.85 -17.24
N ARG A 203 -24.64 5.35 -16.05
CA ARG A 203 -25.20 6.70 -15.84
C ARG A 203 -24.18 7.66 -15.25
N PHE A 204 -23.20 7.13 -14.49
CA PHE A 204 -22.28 7.91 -13.71
C PHE A 204 -20.85 7.52 -13.99
N ARG A 205 -20.01 8.51 -14.21
CA ARG A 205 -18.57 8.36 -14.34
C ARG A 205 -17.86 9.00 -13.13
N LEU A 206 -16.95 8.27 -12.53
CA LEU A 206 -16.15 8.80 -11.44
C LEU A 206 -14.98 9.63 -11.97
N ASP A 207 -14.79 10.84 -11.41
CA ASP A 207 -13.66 11.73 -11.69
C ASP A 207 -13.07 12.20 -10.35
N GLY A 208 -12.09 11.46 -9.86
CA GLY A 208 -11.55 11.65 -8.53
C GLY A 208 -12.59 11.39 -7.44
N ARG A 209 -13.09 12.45 -6.82
CA ARG A 209 -14.24 12.39 -5.86
C ARG A 209 -15.53 12.92 -6.46
N ASN A 210 -15.43 13.53 -7.63
CA ASN A 210 -16.61 14.02 -8.32
C ASN A 210 -17.29 12.91 -9.12
N VAL A 211 -18.59 13.04 -9.29
CA VAL A 211 -19.40 12.14 -10.10
C VAL A 211 -19.90 12.93 -11.30
N VAL A 212 -19.61 12.47 -12.50
CA VAL A 212 -20.06 13.10 -13.74
C VAL A 212 -21.28 12.33 -14.27
N HIS A 213 -22.35 13.06 -14.53
CA HIS A 213 -23.57 12.55 -15.14
C HIS A 213 -23.91 13.33 -16.40
N VAL A 214 -24.09 12.65 -17.52
CA VAL A 214 -24.55 13.28 -18.76
C VAL A 214 -26.08 13.31 -18.75
N LEU A 215 -26.65 14.50 -18.65
CA LEU A 215 -28.09 14.71 -18.61
C LEU A 215 -28.61 15.04 -20.01
N PRO A 216 -29.40 14.17 -20.66
CA PRO A 216 -30.08 14.50 -21.88
C PRO A 216 -31.21 15.50 -21.59
N ILE A 217 -31.26 16.59 -22.37
CA ILE A 217 -32.30 17.60 -22.29
C ILE A 217 -32.82 17.91 -23.70
N THR A 218 -34.03 18.43 -23.77
CA THR A 218 -34.61 18.86 -25.03
C THR A 218 -34.10 20.24 -25.45
N PRO A 219 -34.21 20.60 -26.75
CA PRO A 219 -33.86 21.94 -27.24
C PRO A 219 -34.60 23.08 -26.55
N TRP A 220 -35.90 22.90 -26.26
CA TRP A 220 -36.69 23.93 -25.59
C TRP A 220 -36.37 24.06 -24.10
N GLU A 221 -36.05 22.97 -23.41
CA GLU A 221 -35.51 23.06 -22.02
C GLU A 221 -34.17 23.82 -21.97
N ALA A 222 -33.32 23.61 -22.96
CA ALA A 222 -32.07 24.32 -23.06
C ALA A 222 -32.25 25.82 -23.38
N ALA A 223 -33.16 26.13 -24.33
CA ALA A 223 -33.41 27.50 -24.80
C ALA A 223 -34.17 28.34 -23.77
N LEU A 224 -35.23 27.78 -23.21
CA LEU A 224 -36.20 28.51 -22.34
C LEU A 224 -35.84 28.39 -20.85
N GLY A 225 -35.00 27.41 -20.50
CA GLY A 225 -34.75 27.02 -19.13
C GLY A 225 -35.86 26.07 -18.61
N ALA A 226 -35.49 25.23 -17.68
CA ALA A 226 -36.40 24.27 -17.08
C ALA A 226 -35.93 23.89 -15.66
N THR A 227 -36.82 23.29 -14.89
CA THR A 227 -36.43 22.56 -13.67
C THR A 227 -36.58 21.07 -13.96
N ILE A 228 -35.47 20.33 -13.83
CA ILE A 228 -35.40 18.92 -14.22
C ILE A 228 -34.96 18.09 -13.03
N ALA A 229 -35.58 16.95 -12.82
CA ALA A 229 -35.20 15.96 -11.83
C ALA A 229 -33.95 15.23 -12.30
N VAL A 230 -32.82 15.45 -11.61
CA VAL A 230 -31.50 14.88 -11.93
C VAL A 230 -31.19 13.72 -10.99
N PRO A 231 -30.86 12.54 -11.52
CA PRO A 231 -30.46 11.43 -10.69
C PRO A 231 -29.06 11.71 -10.06
N THR A 232 -28.93 11.34 -8.79
CA THR A 232 -27.65 11.35 -8.06
C THR A 232 -27.46 10.00 -7.38
N LEU A 233 -26.26 9.72 -6.88
CA LEU A 233 -26.01 8.50 -6.10
C LEU A 233 -26.82 8.46 -4.78
N ALA A 234 -27.22 9.63 -4.26
CA ALA A 234 -28.05 9.77 -3.05
C ALA A 234 -29.55 9.95 -3.32
N GLY A 235 -30.03 9.62 -4.55
CA GLY A 235 -31.40 9.84 -4.97
C GLY A 235 -31.52 10.97 -5.99
N THR A 236 -32.76 11.44 -6.24
CA THR A 236 -33.04 12.44 -7.26
C THR A 236 -33.12 13.84 -6.67
N VAL A 237 -32.62 14.85 -7.39
CA VAL A 237 -32.63 16.25 -6.98
C VAL A 237 -33.12 17.13 -8.13
N ASP A 238 -34.03 18.05 -7.84
CA ASP A 238 -34.46 19.04 -8.83
C ASP A 238 -33.36 20.08 -9.08
N MET A 239 -33.03 20.26 -10.36
CA MET A 239 -32.02 21.20 -10.79
C MET A 239 -32.56 22.18 -11.82
N ARG A 240 -32.32 23.47 -11.60
CA ARG A 240 -32.68 24.51 -12.55
C ARG A 240 -31.68 24.60 -13.68
N ILE A 241 -32.12 24.39 -14.92
CA ILE A 241 -31.37 24.61 -16.12
C ILE A 241 -31.57 26.08 -16.53
N PRO A 242 -30.51 26.89 -16.61
CA PRO A 242 -30.63 28.27 -17.06
C PRO A 242 -31.03 28.35 -18.55
N ALA A 243 -31.87 29.33 -18.91
CA ALA A 243 -32.16 29.62 -20.30
C ALA A 243 -30.88 29.92 -21.10
N GLY A 244 -30.90 29.52 -22.39
CA GLY A 244 -29.71 29.68 -23.26
C GLY A 244 -28.57 28.71 -22.94
N SER A 245 -28.85 27.60 -22.23
CA SER A 245 -27.84 26.57 -21.98
C SER A 245 -27.47 25.85 -23.26
N GLN A 246 -26.19 25.51 -23.39
CA GLN A 246 -25.63 24.78 -24.53
C GLN A 246 -25.21 23.37 -24.16
N SER A 247 -25.11 22.50 -25.17
CA SER A 247 -24.57 21.14 -25.00
C SER A 247 -23.13 21.20 -24.50
N GLY A 248 -22.75 20.27 -23.59
CA GLY A 248 -21.45 20.27 -22.95
C GLY A 248 -21.30 21.22 -21.75
N ARG A 249 -22.30 22.09 -21.50
CA ARG A 249 -22.29 22.93 -20.29
C ARG A 249 -22.37 22.06 -19.05
N LYS A 250 -21.47 22.31 -18.08
CA LYS A 250 -21.44 21.58 -16.81
C LYS A 250 -22.10 22.40 -15.71
N LEU A 251 -23.09 21.84 -15.07
CA LEU A 251 -23.74 22.37 -13.89
C LEU A 251 -23.29 21.57 -12.66
N ARG A 252 -23.12 22.23 -11.53
CA ARG A 252 -22.55 21.63 -10.33
C ARG A 252 -23.60 21.46 -9.24
N LEU A 253 -23.75 20.25 -8.74
CA LEU A 253 -24.49 19.92 -7.52
C LEU A 253 -23.48 19.72 -6.39
N LYS A 254 -23.35 20.73 -5.55
CA LYS A 254 -22.35 20.76 -4.47
C LYS A 254 -22.58 19.64 -3.46
N GLY A 255 -21.51 18.89 -3.13
CA GLY A 255 -21.51 17.84 -2.11
C GLY A 255 -22.29 16.58 -2.51
N ARG A 256 -22.63 16.40 -3.80
CA ARG A 256 -23.37 15.22 -4.31
C ARG A 256 -22.48 14.20 -5.02
N GLY A 257 -21.14 14.35 -4.90
CA GLY A 257 -20.16 13.34 -5.31
C GLY A 257 -19.86 12.34 -4.22
N MET A 258 -18.71 11.68 -4.29
CA MET A 258 -18.31 10.66 -3.31
C MET A 258 -18.18 11.23 -1.90
N PRO A 259 -18.74 10.55 -0.88
CA PRO A 259 -18.72 11.02 0.50
C PRO A 259 -17.33 10.92 1.12
N GLY A 260 -17.10 11.66 2.22
CA GLY A 260 -15.86 11.64 2.99
C GLY A 260 -15.61 12.97 3.68
N THR A 261 -14.44 13.15 4.30
CA THR A 261 -14.05 14.38 5.01
C THR A 261 -14.19 15.63 4.13
N HIS A 262 -13.87 15.51 2.85
CA HIS A 262 -14.14 16.51 1.81
C HIS A 262 -14.98 15.84 0.73
N PRO A 263 -16.31 15.94 0.79
CA PRO A 263 -17.17 15.31 -0.21
C PRO A 263 -16.94 15.90 -1.59
N GLY A 264 -17.04 15.06 -2.61
CA GLY A 264 -17.00 15.50 -3.99
C GLY A 264 -18.32 16.17 -4.41
N ASP A 265 -18.34 16.68 -5.62
CA ASP A 265 -19.53 17.26 -6.24
C ASP A 265 -20.04 16.36 -7.36
N GLN A 266 -21.33 16.51 -7.71
CA GLN A 266 -21.79 15.96 -8.96
C GLN A 266 -21.75 17.03 -10.04
N LEU A 267 -21.10 16.70 -11.16
CA LEU A 267 -21.01 17.52 -12.37
C LEU A 267 -22.04 16.98 -13.37
N VAL A 268 -23.05 17.78 -13.67
CA VAL A 268 -24.10 17.44 -14.62
C VAL A 268 -23.75 18.10 -15.94
N GLU A 269 -23.39 17.29 -16.93
CA GLU A 269 -23.05 17.73 -18.28
C GLU A 269 -24.29 17.66 -19.16
N LEU A 270 -24.74 18.79 -19.68
CA LEU A 270 -25.94 18.86 -20.51
C LEU A 270 -25.67 18.29 -21.90
N SER A 271 -26.55 17.45 -22.38
CA SER A 271 -26.53 16.88 -23.73
C SER A 271 -27.88 17.17 -24.41
N ILE A 272 -27.90 18.16 -25.31
CA ILE A 272 -29.15 18.50 -26.04
C ILE A 272 -29.44 17.37 -27.04
N ARG A 273 -30.66 16.82 -26.96
CA ARG A 273 -31.18 15.79 -27.84
C ARG A 273 -32.39 16.33 -28.58
N ALA A 274 -32.27 16.47 -29.89
CA ALA A 274 -33.41 16.82 -30.73
C ALA A 274 -34.30 15.57 -30.91
N PRO A 275 -35.63 15.68 -30.70
CA PRO A 275 -36.54 14.60 -31.01
C PRO A 275 -36.61 14.37 -32.51
N VAL A 276 -36.92 13.14 -32.90
CA VAL A 276 -37.15 12.79 -34.30
C VAL A 276 -38.53 13.31 -34.73
N ALA A 277 -38.63 13.82 -35.96
CA ALA A 277 -39.90 14.26 -36.53
C ALA A 277 -40.57 13.09 -37.28
N ASP A 278 -41.44 12.36 -36.59
CA ASP A 278 -42.10 11.15 -37.11
C ASP A 278 -43.44 11.45 -37.80
N SER A 279 -44.02 12.65 -37.60
CA SER A 279 -45.27 13.08 -38.22
C SER A 279 -45.09 14.34 -39.07
N ASP A 280 -46.05 14.60 -39.96
CA ASP A 280 -46.06 15.80 -40.79
C ASP A 280 -46.16 17.08 -39.95
N ASP A 281 -46.95 17.05 -38.89
CA ASP A 281 -47.08 18.17 -37.94
C ASP A 281 -45.74 18.47 -37.23
N GLN A 282 -45.02 17.45 -36.86
CA GLN A 282 -43.68 17.62 -36.22
C GLN A 282 -42.65 18.17 -37.21
N ARG A 283 -42.71 17.74 -38.48
CA ARG A 283 -41.87 18.31 -39.56
C ARG A 283 -42.21 19.79 -39.79
N ALA A 284 -43.50 20.12 -39.90
CA ALA A 284 -43.94 21.52 -40.05
C ALA A 284 -43.46 22.40 -38.87
N ALA A 285 -43.49 21.86 -37.63
CA ALA A 285 -43.00 22.59 -36.47
C ALA A 285 -41.48 22.89 -36.57
N TYR A 286 -40.67 21.90 -37.03
CA TYR A 286 -39.24 22.12 -37.26
C TYR A 286 -38.96 23.09 -38.40
N GLU A 287 -39.75 23.07 -39.48
CA GLU A 287 -39.65 24.02 -40.58
C GLU A 287 -39.98 25.44 -40.14
N ALA A 288 -41.03 25.63 -39.37
CA ALA A 288 -41.37 26.93 -38.78
C ALA A 288 -40.28 27.43 -37.85
N LEU A 289 -39.70 26.54 -37.03
CA LEU A 289 -38.55 26.88 -36.16
C LEU A 289 -37.36 27.35 -37.00
N ARG A 290 -37.01 26.63 -38.06
CA ARG A 290 -35.91 26.98 -38.97
C ARG A 290 -36.14 28.37 -39.59
N GLU A 291 -37.35 28.72 -39.99
CA GLU A 291 -37.67 30.02 -40.57
C GLU A 291 -37.53 31.14 -39.55
N GLN A 292 -37.92 30.92 -38.29
CA GLN A 292 -37.76 31.91 -37.21
C GLN A 292 -36.29 32.19 -36.84
N PHE A 293 -35.41 31.25 -37.11
CA PHE A 293 -33.97 31.36 -36.80
C PHE A 293 -33.09 31.27 -38.06
N ALA A 294 -33.59 31.88 -39.21
CA ALA A 294 -32.90 31.81 -40.51
C ALA A 294 -31.48 32.34 -40.50
N ASP A 295 -31.19 33.34 -39.65
CA ASP A 295 -29.87 33.96 -39.51
C ASP A 295 -28.95 33.27 -38.54
N TYR A 296 -29.40 32.18 -37.87
CA TYR A 296 -28.58 31.46 -36.89
C TYR A 296 -27.71 30.38 -37.55
N ASP A 297 -26.39 30.60 -37.51
CA ASP A 297 -25.41 29.59 -37.97
C ASP A 297 -24.70 28.96 -36.77
N PRO A 298 -24.94 27.67 -36.48
CA PRO A 298 -24.26 26.97 -35.38
C PRO A 298 -22.78 26.62 -35.68
N ARG A 299 -22.30 26.84 -36.91
CA ARG A 299 -20.98 26.52 -37.39
C ARG A 299 -20.11 27.75 -37.60
N GLY A 300 -20.65 28.95 -37.46
CA GLY A 300 -20.03 30.24 -37.77
C GLY A 300 -19.02 30.78 -36.81
#